data_1a9cc45277697e8d90fd9bac968b6ef4
#
_entry.id   1a9cc45277697e8d90fd9bac968b6ef4
#
_cell.length_a   1.000
_cell.length_b   1.000
_cell.length_c   1.000
_cell.angle_alpha   90.00
_cell.angle_beta   90.00
_cell.angle_gamma   90.00
#
_symmetry.space_group_name_H-M   'P 1'
#
loop_
_entity.id
_entity.type
_entity.pdbx_description
1 polymer ?
#
loop_
_entity_poly.entity_id
_entity_poly.type
_entity_poly.pdbx_seq_one_letter_code
_entity_poly.pdbx_strand_id
1 'polypeptide(L)'
;MFIGLTGTLCSGKHTIARYLIEAHQFQYITLTTDPRAKEFNALTFDSAKEIQEFTTKNWRSNYVICHISTANELNLYRKRPFFLLVAVDAPLIVRYNRWLSRNSLENNNPAMLANFVFESDALMYHSKKSYDSDMTIPVYKQAKLAELSILNPFDNVEELHKHLDSLDITNPDRLRPSWDTYFMLLSELAARRANCMKRRVGCILVKNNRVISTGYNGKPRNLKNCNDGGCERCNEGAKCGVDLGTCLCLHAEENALLEAGRERLEGPGHAILYCNTCPCLGCAKKIVQVGVQEVVYSQAYGMDEKTAEMFCEAGIQLRQHTPVSLSSELEGDSKLLSNALINHFQMTTDLFNP
;
A
#
# COMPACT_ATOMS: atom_id res chain seq x y z
N MET A 1 -15.70 -10.20 0.12
CA MET A 1 -14.23 -10.08 -0.09
C MET A 1 -13.60 -11.47 0.01
N PHE A 2 -12.60 -11.78 -0.81
CA PHE A 2 -11.84 -13.02 -0.71
C PHE A 2 -10.36 -12.69 -0.51
N ILE A 3 -9.79 -13.02 0.65
CA ILE A 3 -8.41 -12.70 1.02
C ILE A 3 -7.55 -13.95 0.94
N GLY A 4 -6.47 -13.87 0.14
CA GLY A 4 -5.40 -14.87 0.12
C GLY A 4 -4.22 -14.38 0.97
N LEU A 5 -3.82 -15.17 1.97
CA LEU A 5 -2.68 -14.87 2.82
C LEU A 5 -1.48 -15.72 2.37
N THR A 6 -0.41 -15.07 1.98
CA THR A 6 0.87 -15.72 1.67
C THR A 6 1.96 -15.30 2.63
N GLY A 7 2.98 -16.10 2.79
CA GLY A 7 4.10 -15.79 3.68
C GLY A 7 4.91 -17.03 4.04
N THR A 8 6.09 -16.81 4.55
CA THR A 8 7.04 -17.85 4.96
C THR A 8 6.59 -18.59 6.22
N LEU A 9 7.38 -19.58 6.59
CA LEU A 9 7.18 -20.34 7.82
C LEU A 9 7.16 -19.42 9.05
N CYS A 10 6.16 -19.58 9.91
CA CYS A 10 5.97 -18.80 11.15
C CYS A 10 5.85 -17.27 10.98
N SER A 11 5.52 -16.76 9.79
CA SER A 11 5.26 -15.32 9.56
C SER A 11 4.01 -14.79 10.29
N GLY A 12 3.06 -15.66 10.68
CA GLY A 12 1.82 -15.27 11.37
C GLY A 12 0.58 -15.25 10.48
N LYS A 13 0.66 -15.71 9.23
CA LYS A 13 -0.49 -15.72 8.30
C LYS A 13 -1.75 -16.41 8.84
N HIS A 14 -1.60 -17.51 9.60
CA HIS A 14 -2.74 -18.20 10.22
C HIS A 14 -3.32 -17.44 11.41
N THR A 15 -2.50 -16.68 12.14
CA THR A 15 -2.97 -15.78 13.19
C THR A 15 -3.82 -14.66 12.60
N ILE A 16 -3.38 -14.11 11.46
CA ILE A 16 -4.17 -13.11 10.73
C ILE A 16 -5.46 -13.73 10.18
N ALA A 17 -5.42 -14.97 9.67
CA ALA A 17 -6.64 -15.65 9.25
C ALA A 17 -7.64 -15.80 10.41
N ARG A 18 -7.17 -16.18 11.61
CA ARG A 18 -7.99 -16.27 12.81
C ARG A 18 -8.61 -14.92 13.19
N TYR A 19 -7.81 -13.85 13.18
CA TYR A 19 -8.31 -12.49 13.39
C TYR A 19 -9.43 -12.13 12.41
N LEU A 20 -9.25 -12.41 11.10
CA LEU A 20 -10.29 -12.16 10.11
C LEU A 20 -11.58 -12.95 10.35
N ILE A 21 -11.46 -14.19 10.83
CA ILE A 21 -12.62 -15.04 11.19
C ILE A 21 -13.35 -14.48 12.40
N GLU A 22 -12.62 -14.18 13.48
CA GLU A 22 -13.18 -13.81 14.78
C GLU A 22 -13.69 -12.36 14.79
N ALA A 23 -12.94 -11.41 14.25
CA ALA A 23 -13.27 -9.98 14.27
C ALA A 23 -14.11 -9.54 13.08
N HIS A 24 -13.94 -10.16 11.90
CA HIS A 24 -14.57 -9.70 10.65
C HIS A 24 -15.49 -10.76 9.99
N GLN A 25 -15.78 -11.86 10.67
CA GLN A 25 -16.74 -12.89 10.23
C GLN A 25 -16.36 -13.52 8.86
N PHE A 26 -15.05 -13.66 8.60
CA PHE A 26 -14.58 -14.40 7.43
C PHE A 26 -14.78 -15.90 7.66
N GLN A 27 -15.02 -16.62 6.56
CA GLN A 27 -15.02 -18.06 6.55
C GLN A 27 -13.72 -18.58 5.94
N TYR A 28 -13.06 -19.50 6.66
CA TYR A 28 -11.86 -20.14 6.12
C TYR A 28 -12.25 -21.14 5.04
N ILE A 29 -11.60 -21.06 3.89
CA ILE A 29 -11.78 -21.99 2.79
C ILE A 29 -10.42 -22.55 2.37
N THR A 30 -10.38 -23.83 1.99
CA THR A 30 -9.12 -24.47 1.61
C THR A 30 -9.36 -25.73 0.79
N LEU A 31 -8.28 -26.35 0.28
CA LEU A 31 -8.33 -27.65 -0.35
C LEU A 31 -8.47 -28.76 0.70
N THR A 32 -9.09 -29.88 0.33
CA THR A 32 -9.24 -31.09 1.17
C THR A 32 -7.91 -31.63 1.67
N THR A 33 -6.82 -31.34 0.97
CA THR A 33 -5.44 -31.73 1.30
C THR A 33 -4.78 -30.87 2.37
N ASP A 34 -5.38 -29.74 2.78
CA ASP A 34 -4.81 -28.86 3.80
C ASP A 34 -4.97 -29.49 5.20
N PRO A 35 -3.87 -29.80 5.91
CA PRO A 35 -3.94 -30.42 7.22
C PRO A 35 -4.62 -29.54 8.30
N ARG A 36 -4.74 -28.23 8.04
CA ARG A 36 -5.35 -27.26 8.98
C ARG A 36 -6.84 -27.04 8.78
N ALA A 37 -7.45 -27.72 7.81
CA ALA A 37 -8.88 -27.55 7.52
C ALA A 37 -9.76 -27.73 8.76
N LYS A 38 -9.44 -28.71 9.62
CA LYS A 38 -10.16 -28.98 10.86
C LYS A 38 -9.94 -27.89 11.93
N GLU A 39 -8.73 -27.33 12.02
CA GLU A 39 -8.37 -26.27 13.00
C GLU A 39 -9.25 -25.02 12.81
N PHE A 40 -9.57 -24.70 11.57
CA PHE A 40 -10.33 -23.49 11.20
C PHE A 40 -11.80 -23.76 10.88
N ASN A 41 -12.31 -24.96 11.10
CA ASN A 41 -13.66 -25.36 10.66
C ASN A 41 -13.91 -24.93 9.19
N ALA A 42 -12.96 -25.27 8.33
CA ALA A 42 -12.90 -24.78 6.96
C ALA A 42 -13.96 -25.41 6.05
N LEU A 43 -14.45 -24.64 5.07
CA LEU A 43 -15.06 -25.21 3.89
C LEU A 43 -13.95 -25.79 2.99
N THR A 44 -14.03 -27.08 2.70
CA THR A 44 -13.03 -27.79 1.90
C THR A 44 -13.54 -28.11 0.51
N PHE A 45 -12.63 -28.05 -0.46
CA PHE A 45 -12.88 -28.29 -1.87
C PHE A 45 -11.80 -29.19 -2.45
N ASP A 46 -12.11 -29.92 -3.51
CA ASP A 46 -11.16 -30.83 -4.13
C ASP A 46 -10.22 -30.13 -5.13
N SER A 47 -10.59 -28.95 -5.60
CA SER A 47 -9.79 -28.16 -6.54
C SER A 47 -9.90 -26.65 -6.35
N ALA A 48 -8.84 -25.95 -6.76
CA ALA A 48 -8.84 -24.48 -6.81
C ALA A 48 -9.93 -23.90 -7.71
N LYS A 49 -10.33 -24.64 -8.73
CA LYS A 49 -11.40 -24.25 -9.64
C LYS A 49 -12.76 -24.23 -8.90
N GLU A 50 -13.02 -25.23 -8.08
CA GLU A 50 -14.23 -25.29 -7.26
C GLU A 50 -14.28 -24.15 -6.24
N ILE A 51 -13.14 -23.83 -5.57
CA ILE A 51 -13.03 -22.65 -4.70
C ILE A 51 -13.38 -21.38 -5.47
N GLN A 52 -12.82 -21.21 -6.66
CA GLN A 52 -13.09 -20.03 -7.49
C GLN A 52 -14.56 -19.94 -7.91
N GLU A 53 -15.18 -21.05 -8.31
CA GLU A 53 -16.59 -21.11 -8.70
C GLU A 53 -17.51 -20.81 -7.51
N PHE A 54 -17.24 -21.42 -6.36
CA PHE A 54 -17.96 -21.19 -5.12
C PHE A 54 -17.90 -19.74 -4.67
N THR A 55 -16.68 -19.17 -4.57
CA THR A 55 -16.49 -17.77 -4.17
C THR A 55 -17.08 -16.79 -5.17
N THR A 56 -17.11 -17.14 -6.46
CA THR A 56 -17.76 -16.34 -7.49
C THR A 56 -19.28 -16.32 -7.33
N LYS A 57 -19.90 -17.45 -7.02
CA LYS A 57 -21.36 -17.51 -6.75
C LYS A 57 -21.73 -16.75 -5.47
N ASN A 58 -20.85 -16.76 -4.49
CA ASN A 58 -21.05 -16.17 -3.16
C ASN A 58 -20.16 -14.93 -2.93
N TRP A 59 -19.90 -14.14 -3.95
CA TRP A 59 -18.93 -13.03 -3.92
C TRP A 59 -19.22 -11.93 -2.88
N ARG A 60 -20.45 -11.87 -2.35
CA ARG A 60 -20.85 -10.92 -1.28
C ARG A 60 -20.43 -11.37 0.11
N SER A 61 -20.05 -12.63 0.29
CA SER A 61 -19.55 -13.17 1.55
C SER A 61 -18.04 -13.00 1.66
N ASN A 62 -17.51 -13.14 2.88
CA ASN A 62 -16.11 -12.94 3.19
C ASN A 62 -15.41 -14.27 3.35
N TYR A 63 -14.32 -14.49 2.61
CA TYR A 63 -13.53 -15.72 2.64
C TYR A 63 -12.06 -15.45 2.82
N VAL A 64 -11.37 -16.35 3.53
CA VAL A 64 -9.90 -16.30 3.69
C VAL A 64 -9.29 -17.66 3.38
N ILE A 65 -8.14 -17.64 2.68
CA ILE A 65 -7.33 -18.82 2.35
C ILE A 65 -5.85 -18.54 2.66
N CYS A 66 -5.14 -19.51 3.26
CA CYS A 66 -3.71 -19.40 3.57
C CYS A 66 -2.83 -20.35 2.73
N HIS A 67 -3.42 -21.27 2.00
CA HIS A 67 -2.69 -22.29 1.24
C HIS A 67 -2.87 -22.05 -0.26
N ILE A 68 -1.96 -21.28 -0.83
CA ILE A 68 -1.88 -21.02 -2.28
C ILE A 68 -0.51 -21.53 -2.74
N SER A 69 -0.49 -22.70 -3.35
CA SER A 69 0.75 -23.44 -3.61
C SER A 69 1.29 -23.25 -5.02
N THR A 70 0.41 -23.08 -6.01
CA THR A 70 0.79 -23.04 -7.41
C THR A 70 0.49 -21.69 -8.07
N ALA A 71 1.21 -21.41 -9.16
CA ALA A 71 0.96 -20.21 -9.96
C ALA A 71 -0.44 -20.24 -10.61
N ASN A 72 -0.93 -21.42 -10.93
CA ASN A 72 -2.25 -21.61 -11.53
C ASN A 72 -3.37 -21.26 -10.55
N GLU A 73 -3.30 -21.75 -9.30
CA GLU A 73 -4.23 -21.39 -8.23
C GLU A 73 -4.28 -19.87 -8.02
N LEU A 74 -3.12 -19.23 -7.85
CA LEU A 74 -3.03 -17.80 -7.65
C LEU A 74 -3.63 -17.02 -8.82
N ASN A 75 -3.34 -17.43 -10.05
CA ASN A 75 -3.87 -16.80 -11.25
C ASN A 75 -5.39 -16.97 -11.38
N LEU A 76 -5.93 -18.13 -10.97
CA LEU A 76 -7.38 -18.36 -10.93
C LEU A 76 -8.09 -17.40 -9.98
N TYR A 77 -7.56 -17.22 -8.77
CA TYR A 77 -8.16 -16.33 -7.77
C TYR A 77 -8.03 -14.87 -8.18
N ARG A 78 -6.85 -14.44 -8.65
CA ARG A 78 -6.60 -13.05 -9.09
C ARG A 78 -7.42 -12.58 -10.29
N LYS A 79 -8.02 -13.49 -11.05
CA LYS A 79 -8.99 -13.11 -12.09
C LYS A 79 -10.26 -12.47 -11.51
N ARG A 80 -10.50 -12.60 -10.21
CA ARG A 80 -11.70 -12.07 -9.56
C ARG A 80 -11.42 -10.72 -8.89
N PRO A 81 -12.21 -9.66 -9.23
CA PRO A 81 -11.97 -8.31 -8.71
C PRO A 81 -12.22 -8.17 -7.20
N PHE A 82 -12.80 -9.18 -6.57
CA PHE A 82 -13.03 -9.24 -5.13
C PHE A 82 -11.95 -10.05 -4.37
N PHE A 83 -10.89 -10.50 -5.06
CA PHE A 83 -9.75 -11.18 -4.45
C PHE A 83 -8.65 -10.18 -4.10
N LEU A 84 -8.12 -10.29 -2.88
CA LEU A 84 -7.01 -9.49 -2.37
C LEU A 84 -5.90 -10.44 -1.91
N LEU A 85 -4.71 -10.34 -2.48
CA LEU A 85 -3.55 -11.07 -2.01
C LEU A 85 -2.78 -10.24 -0.98
N VAL A 86 -2.57 -10.81 0.20
CA VAL A 86 -1.84 -10.18 1.29
C VAL A 86 -0.60 -10.99 1.61
N ALA A 87 0.57 -10.36 1.52
CA ALA A 87 1.84 -10.96 1.92
C ALA A 87 2.09 -10.67 3.41
N VAL A 88 2.47 -11.69 4.15
CA VAL A 88 2.78 -11.59 5.58
C VAL A 88 4.23 -12.02 5.78
N ASP A 89 5.04 -11.12 6.33
CA ASP A 89 6.44 -11.41 6.68
C ASP A 89 6.74 -11.05 8.13
N ALA A 90 7.84 -11.58 8.66
CA ALA A 90 8.34 -11.27 9.98
C ALA A 90 9.85 -11.47 10.02
N PRO A 91 10.58 -10.76 10.90
CA PRO A 91 12.03 -10.94 11.05
C PRO A 91 12.39 -12.41 11.29
N LEU A 92 13.51 -12.85 10.72
CA LEU A 92 13.91 -14.27 10.76
C LEU A 92 13.99 -14.80 12.19
N ILE A 93 14.56 -14.02 13.12
CA ILE A 93 14.70 -14.42 14.52
C ILE A 93 13.33 -14.58 15.20
N VAL A 94 12.38 -13.70 14.93
CA VAL A 94 11.01 -13.78 15.45
C VAL A 94 10.32 -15.06 14.95
N ARG A 95 10.49 -15.37 13.65
CA ARG A 95 9.95 -16.58 13.03
C ARG A 95 10.57 -17.85 13.63
N TYR A 96 11.89 -17.83 13.87
CA TYR A 96 12.61 -18.93 14.48
C TYR A 96 12.13 -19.19 15.93
N ASN A 97 12.01 -18.14 16.75
CA ASN A 97 11.51 -18.27 18.12
C ASN A 97 10.07 -18.83 18.17
N ARG A 98 9.20 -18.36 17.27
CA ARG A 98 7.84 -18.91 17.14
C ARG A 98 7.85 -20.38 16.69
N TRP A 99 8.81 -20.76 15.84
CA TRP A 99 8.99 -22.13 15.39
C TRP A 99 9.44 -23.03 16.55
N LEU A 100 10.40 -22.58 17.36
CA LEU A 100 10.85 -23.29 18.57
C LEU A 100 9.69 -23.50 19.55
N SER A 101 8.98 -22.44 19.89
CA SER A 101 7.84 -22.49 20.81
C SER A 101 6.75 -23.46 20.35
N ARG A 102 6.44 -23.46 19.05
CA ARG A 102 5.44 -24.36 18.46
C ARG A 102 5.83 -25.84 18.54
N ASN A 103 7.11 -26.14 18.45
CA ASN A 103 7.62 -27.50 18.45
C ASN A 103 8.09 -27.95 19.86
N SER A 104 7.90 -27.10 20.89
CA SER A 104 8.35 -27.35 22.26
C SER A 104 9.84 -27.70 22.35
N LEU A 105 10.67 -27.00 21.55
CA LEU A 105 12.11 -27.22 21.45
C LEU A 105 12.88 -26.17 22.25
N GLU A 106 13.94 -26.59 22.92
CA GLU A 106 14.88 -25.69 23.58
C GLU A 106 15.97 -25.17 22.60
N ASN A 107 16.36 -23.90 22.76
CA ASN A 107 17.18 -23.15 21.79
C ASN A 107 18.70 -23.47 21.88
N ASN A 108 19.10 -24.71 22.11
CA ASN A 108 20.51 -25.03 22.38
C ASN A 108 21.28 -25.71 21.24
N ASN A 109 20.66 -25.84 20.03
CA ASN A 109 21.31 -26.55 18.94
C ASN A 109 21.44 -25.68 17.66
N PRO A 110 22.67 -25.26 17.28
CA PRO A 110 22.89 -24.50 16.04
C PRO A 110 22.37 -25.18 14.77
N ALA A 111 22.32 -26.53 14.74
CA ALA A 111 21.78 -27.28 13.62
C ALA A 111 20.26 -27.02 13.41
N MET A 112 19.52 -26.71 14.48
CA MET A 112 18.10 -26.38 14.37
C MET A 112 17.88 -25.05 13.65
N LEU A 113 18.69 -24.03 13.97
CA LEU A 113 18.64 -22.76 13.25
C LEU A 113 18.99 -22.94 11.77
N ALA A 114 20.04 -23.71 11.47
CA ALA A 114 20.42 -23.98 10.08
C ALA A 114 19.31 -24.71 9.31
N ASN A 115 18.65 -25.68 9.90
CA ASN A 115 17.52 -26.38 9.32
C ASN A 115 16.32 -25.44 9.08
N PHE A 116 15.98 -24.61 10.06
CA PHE A 116 14.90 -23.62 9.93
C PHE A 116 15.18 -22.62 8.80
N VAL A 117 16.42 -22.11 8.71
CA VAL A 117 16.86 -21.21 7.62
C VAL A 117 16.71 -21.91 6.29
N PHE A 118 17.22 -23.15 6.15
CA PHE A 118 17.14 -23.92 4.92
C PHE A 118 15.68 -24.14 4.46
N GLU A 119 14.79 -24.53 5.37
CA GLU A 119 13.35 -24.68 5.08
C GLU A 119 12.70 -23.37 4.68
N SER A 120 13.04 -22.29 5.42
CA SER A 120 12.52 -20.95 5.14
C SER A 120 12.96 -20.47 3.75
N ASP A 121 14.22 -20.66 3.38
CA ASP A 121 14.76 -20.29 2.07
C ASP A 121 14.19 -21.17 0.95
N ALA A 122 13.99 -22.46 1.22
CA ALA A 122 13.35 -23.35 0.27
C ALA A 122 11.92 -22.88 -0.08
N LEU A 123 11.12 -22.47 0.91
CA LEU A 123 9.78 -21.91 0.68
C LEU A 123 9.83 -20.54 0.00
N MET A 124 10.80 -19.69 0.39
CA MET A 124 10.92 -18.34 -0.13
C MET A 124 11.34 -18.33 -1.60
N TYR A 125 12.30 -19.15 -2.01
CA TYR A 125 13.01 -19.00 -3.29
C TYR A 125 12.90 -20.18 -4.23
N HIS A 126 12.64 -21.41 -3.76
CA HIS A 126 12.64 -22.58 -4.61
C HIS A 126 11.25 -22.91 -5.16
N SER A 127 11.21 -23.21 -6.45
CA SER A 127 10.04 -23.81 -7.10
C SER A 127 10.28 -25.30 -7.28
N LYS A 128 9.39 -26.13 -6.76
CA LYS A 128 9.41 -27.58 -6.99
C LYS A 128 8.33 -27.93 -8.02
N LYS A 129 8.58 -28.92 -8.89
CA LYS A 129 7.51 -29.51 -9.70
C LYS A 129 6.56 -30.25 -8.74
N SER A 130 5.27 -29.92 -8.81
CA SER A 130 4.23 -30.68 -8.12
C SER A 130 3.93 -31.97 -8.92
N TYR A 131 3.27 -32.94 -8.27
CA TYR A 131 2.85 -34.21 -8.91
C TYR A 131 1.91 -34.00 -10.10
N ASP A 132 1.20 -32.86 -10.17
CA ASP A 132 0.24 -32.49 -11.22
C ASP A 132 0.84 -31.58 -12.32
N SER A 133 2.13 -31.68 -12.62
CA SER A 133 2.83 -30.86 -13.61
C SER A 133 2.87 -29.34 -13.35
N ASP A 134 2.13 -28.79 -12.40
CA ASP A 134 2.18 -27.39 -12.02
C ASP A 134 3.37 -27.11 -11.09
N MET A 135 4.12 -26.06 -11.41
CA MET A 135 5.24 -25.63 -10.55
C MET A 135 4.70 -24.86 -9.33
N THR A 136 5.21 -25.21 -8.15
CA THR A 136 4.96 -24.40 -6.95
C THR A 136 5.44 -22.98 -7.17
N ILE A 137 4.67 -22.00 -6.69
CA ILE A 137 5.04 -20.60 -6.76
C ILE A 137 5.80 -20.20 -5.49
N PRO A 138 7.09 -19.76 -5.57
CA PRO A 138 7.85 -19.31 -4.42
C PRO A 138 7.19 -18.11 -3.74
N VAL A 139 7.31 -18.03 -2.40
CA VAL A 139 6.70 -16.96 -1.61
C VAL A 139 7.14 -15.56 -2.07
N TYR A 140 8.42 -15.37 -2.46
CA TYR A 140 8.87 -14.07 -2.95
C TYR A 140 8.14 -13.59 -4.22
N LYS A 141 7.74 -14.54 -5.10
CA LYS A 141 6.94 -14.19 -6.29
C LYS A 141 5.51 -13.83 -5.91
N GLN A 142 4.92 -14.57 -4.95
CA GLN A 142 3.60 -14.24 -4.42
C GLN A 142 3.62 -12.87 -3.74
N ALA A 143 4.62 -12.58 -2.91
CA ALA A 143 4.76 -11.30 -2.21
C ALA A 143 4.90 -10.11 -3.19
N LYS A 144 5.62 -10.29 -4.32
CA LYS A 144 5.67 -9.26 -5.38
C LYS A 144 4.34 -9.00 -6.08
N LEU A 145 3.43 -9.95 -6.03
CA LEU A 145 2.11 -9.86 -6.64
C LEU A 145 1.04 -9.43 -5.63
N ALA A 146 1.39 -9.37 -4.35
CA ALA A 146 0.48 -8.97 -3.28
C ALA A 146 0.15 -7.48 -3.38
N GLU A 147 -1.12 -7.16 -3.18
CA GLU A 147 -1.63 -5.80 -3.11
C GLU A 147 -1.37 -5.15 -1.75
N LEU A 148 -1.18 -5.96 -0.71
CA LEU A 148 -0.85 -5.51 0.64
C LEU A 148 0.27 -6.38 1.22
N SER A 149 1.24 -5.75 1.87
CA SER A 149 2.29 -6.41 2.65
C SER A 149 2.15 -6.05 4.12
N ILE A 150 2.19 -7.04 4.99
CA ILE A 150 2.10 -6.89 6.44
C ILE A 150 3.40 -7.39 7.05
N LEU A 151 4.08 -6.51 7.79
CA LEU A 151 5.19 -6.88 8.64
C LEU A 151 4.67 -7.22 10.03
N ASN A 152 4.98 -8.43 10.52
CA ASN A 152 4.54 -8.94 11.81
C ASN A 152 5.73 -9.21 12.76
N PRO A 153 6.35 -8.17 13.33
CA PRO A 153 7.44 -8.31 14.28
C PRO A 153 6.97 -8.56 15.73
N PHE A 154 5.66 -8.60 15.98
CA PHE A 154 5.07 -8.59 17.31
C PHE A 154 5.23 -9.93 18.04
N ASP A 155 5.57 -9.88 19.34
CA ASP A 155 5.70 -11.07 20.18
C ASP A 155 4.35 -11.56 20.70
N ASN A 156 3.36 -10.69 20.79
CA ASN A 156 2.01 -11.01 21.23
C ASN A 156 0.93 -10.76 20.17
N VAL A 157 -0.19 -11.45 20.32
CA VAL A 157 -1.30 -11.40 19.35
C VAL A 157 -2.07 -10.09 19.45
N GLU A 158 -2.15 -9.48 20.63
CA GLU A 158 -2.90 -8.24 20.85
C GLU A 158 -2.28 -7.06 20.12
N GLU A 159 -0.95 -6.94 20.12
CA GLU A 159 -0.23 -5.92 19.35
C GLU A 159 -0.41 -6.12 17.85
N LEU A 160 -0.36 -7.39 17.39
CA LEU A 160 -0.66 -7.69 16.00
C LEU A 160 -2.09 -7.26 15.65
N HIS A 161 -3.10 -7.55 16.48
CA HIS A 161 -4.49 -7.15 16.23
C HIS A 161 -4.63 -5.63 16.14
N LYS A 162 -4.03 -4.85 17.06
CA LYS A 162 -4.01 -3.39 17.00
C LYS A 162 -3.38 -2.87 15.69
N HIS A 163 -2.32 -3.51 15.25
CA HIS A 163 -1.69 -3.17 13.97
C HIS A 163 -2.63 -3.47 12.79
N LEU A 164 -3.29 -4.64 12.79
CA LEU A 164 -4.26 -5.01 11.76
C LEU A 164 -5.47 -4.07 11.72
N ASP A 165 -5.96 -3.62 12.89
CA ASP A 165 -7.02 -2.61 13.00
C ASP A 165 -6.58 -1.28 12.38
N SER A 166 -5.35 -0.85 12.63
CA SER A 166 -4.81 0.37 12.04
C SER A 166 -4.60 0.30 10.53
N LEU A 167 -4.30 -0.89 10.00
CA LEU A 167 -4.14 -1.13 8.56
C LEU A 167 -5.47 -1.22 7.82
N ASP A 168 -6.57 -1.45 8.52
CA ASP A 168 -7.90 -1.64 7.93
C ASP A 168 -7.86 -2.59 6.70
N ILE A 169 -7.48 -3.86 6.96
CA ILE A 169 -7.27 -4.86 5.88
C ILE A 169 -8.54 -5.09 5.06
N THR A 170 -9.68 -4.97 5.70
CA THR A 170 -11.00 -5.24 5.11
C THR A 170 -11.60 -4.05 4.37
N ASN A 171 -10.87 -2.94 4.28
CA ASN A 171 -11.33 -1.75 3.58
C ASN A 171 -11.65 -2.05 2.11
N PRO A 172 -12.88 -1.78 1.65
CA PRO A 172 -13.28 -2.03 0.27
C PRO A 172 -12.47 -1.25 -0.77
N ASP A 173 -11.88 -0.12 -0.37
CA ASP A 173 -11.01 0.70 -1.24
C ASP A 173 -9.76 -0.06 -1.72
N ARG A 174 -9.35 -1.14 -1.01
CA ARG A 174 -8.25 -2.01 -1.44
C ARG A 174 -8.60 -2.85 -2.67
N LEU A 175 -9.87 -3.14 -2.88
CA LEU A 175 -10.37 -3.89 -4.05
C LEU A 175 -10.86 -2.96 -5.15
N ARG A 176 -11.59 -1.93 -4.77
CA ARG A 176 -12.14 -0.94 -5.68
C ARG A 176 -12.00 0.45 -5.06
N PRO A 177 -10.97 1.20 -5.43
CA PRO A 177 -10.74 2.54 -4.90
C PRO A 177 -11.97 3.43 -5.05
N SER A 178 -12.27 4.21 -4.01
CA SER A 178 -13.20 5.34 -4.10
C SER A 178 -12.72 6.35 -5.14
N TRP A 179 -13.58 7.26 -5.57
CA TRP A 179 -13.18 8.30 -6.51
C TRP A 179 -12.04 9.15 -5.98
N ASP A 180 -12.04 9.46 -4.70
CA ASP A 180 -10.98 10.23 -4.06
C ASP A 180 -9.64 9.49 -4.07
N THR A 181 -9.66 8.23 -3.65
CA THR A 181 -8.48 7.37 -3.68
C THR A 181 -7.96 7.21 -5.10
N TYR A 182 -8.84 6.97 -6.08
CA TYR A 182 -8.47 6.81 -7.48
C TYR A 182 -7.80 8.06 -8.04
N PHE A 183 -8.40 9.25 -7.87
CA PHE A 183 -7.83 10.49 -8.40
C PHE A 183 -6.59 10.95 -7.64
N MET A 184 -6.50 10.67 -6.34
CA MET A 184 -5.30 10.95 -5.58
C MET A 184 -4.12 10.07 -6.02
N LEU A 185 -4.34 8.77 -6.27
CA LEU A 185 -3.32 7.88 -6.84
C LEU A 185 -2.90 8.32 -8.26
N LEU A 186 -3.81 8.82 -9.07
CA LEU A 186 -3.47 9.44 -10.35
C LEU A 186 -2.62 10.70 -10.18
N SER A 187 -2.89 11.54 -9.16
CA SER A 187 -2.06 12.70 -8.87
C SER A 187 -0.64 12.32 -8.46
N GLU A 188 -0.48 11.26 -7.68
CA GLU A 188 0.83 10.71 -7.33
C GLU A 188 1.56 10.14 -8.56
N LEU A 189 0.83 9.47 -9.46
CA LEU A 189 1.41 9.00 -10.71
C LEU A 189 1.87 10.18 -11.59
N ALA A 190 1.07 11.25 -11.69
CA ALA A 190 1.45 12.47 -12.40
C ALA A 190 2.70 13.11 -11.77
N ALA A 191 2.82 13.11 -10.43
CA ALA A 191 3.97 13.62 -9.71
C ALA A 191 5.28 12.92 -10.10
N ARG A 192 5.25 11.65 -10.50
CA ARG A 192 6.44 10.93 -11.00
C ARG A 192 7.02 11.50 -12.28
N ARG A 193 6.24 12.29 -13.02
CA ARG A 193 6.71 13.03 -14.22
C ARG A 193 7.35 14.37 -13.89
N ALA A 194 7.33 14.81 -12.63
CA ALA A 194 7.92 16.08 -12.23
C ALA A 194 9.39 16.20 -12.63
N ASN A 195 9.73 17.34 -13.22
CA ASN A 195 11.11 17.67 -13.60
C ASN A 195 11.86 18.41 -12.47
N CYS A 196 11.18 18.81 -11.40
CA CYS A 196 11.78 19.56 -10.31
C CYS A 196 12.69 18.65 -9.46
N MET A 197 13.92 19.12 -9.18
CA MET A 197 14.88 18.39 -8.33
C MET A 197 14.65 18.55 -6.84
N LYS A 198 13.68 19.39 -6.44
CA LYS A 198 13.33 19.63 -5.03
C LYS A 198 12.15 18.77 -4.55
N ARG A 199 11.09 18.73 -5.33
CA ARG A 199 9.84 18.07 -4.93
C ARG A 199 9.08 17.58 -6.15
N ARG A 200 8.42 16.44 -5.99
CA ARG A 200 7.49 15.91 -6.98
C ARG A 200 6.07 16.25 -6.56
N VAL A 201 5.42 17.11 -7.33
CA VAL A 201 4.02 17.46 -7.12
C VAL A 201 3.24 17.08 -8.39
N GLY A 202 2.07 16.48 -8.17
CA GLY A 202 1.14 16.10 -9.23
C GLY A 202 -0.26 16.57 -8.92
N CYS A 203 -0.99 16.94 -9.95
CA CYS A 203 -2.34 17.47 -9.84
C CYS A 203 -3.23 16.89 -10.93
N ILE A 204 -4.46 16.55 -10.58
CA ILE A 204 -5.50 16.07 -11.49
C ILE A 204 -6.70 16.98 -11.35
N LEU A 205 -7.17 17.52 -12.48
CA LEU A 205 -8.42 18.27 -12.54
C LEU A 205 -9.53 17.38 -13.07
N VAL A 206 -10.62 17.29 -12.31
CA VAL A 206 -11.74 16.36 -12.56
C VAL A 206 -13.03 17.15 -12.64
N LYS A 207 -13.93 16.77 -13.52
CA LYS A 207 -15.32 17.25 -13.55
C LYS A 207 -16.26 16.08 -13.76
N ASN A 208 -17.25 15.94 -12.90
CA ASN A 208 -18.23 14.85 -12.96
C ASN A 208 -17.56 13.45 -13.01
N ASN A 209 -16.56 13.22 -12.16
CA ASN A 209 -15.75 11.99 -12.10
C ASN A 209 -15.01 11.65 -13.40
N ARG A 210 -14.71 12.65 -14.22
CA ARG A 210 -13.88 12.48 -15.41
C ARG A 210 -12.67 13.39 -15.38
N VAL A 211 -11.50 12.85 -15.67
CA VAL A 211 -10.27 13.63 -15.78
C VAL A 211 -10.38 14.63 -16.93
N ILE A 212 -10.21 15.90 -16.63
CA ILE A 212 -10.15 16.99 -17.60
C ILE A 212 -8.71 17.22 -18.03
N SER A 213 -7.80 17.29 -17.05
CA SER A 213 -6.37 17.50 -17.29
C SER A 213 -5.53 16.93 -16.16
N THR A 214 -4.24 16.79 -16.44
CA THR A 214 -3.23 16.42 -15.46
C THR A 214 -2.14 17.46 -15.43
N GLY A 215 -1.50 17.66 -14.28
CA GLY A 215 -0.38 18.57 -14.15
C GLY A 215 0.71 17.99 -13.25
N TYR A 216 1.93 18.38 -13.51
CA TYR A 216 3.08 18.13 -12.65
C TYR A 216 4.01 19.34 -12.67
N ASN A 217 4.81 19.52 -11.62
CA ASN A 217 5.68 20.67 -11.53
C ASN A 217 6.91 20.53 -12.42
N GLY A 218 7.19 21.56 -13.21
CA GLY A 218 8.28 21.57 -14.17
C GLY A 218 8.42 22.90 -14.88
N LYS A 219 9.50 23.08 -15.63
CA LYS A 219 9.74 24.31 -16.38
C LYS A 219 8.77 24.45 -17.58
N PRO A 220 8.49 25.69 -18.00
CA PRO A 220 7.76 25.97 -19.22
C PRO A 220 8.38 25.29 -20.44
N ARG A 221 7.56 25.08 -21.47
CA ARG A 221 8.00 24.48 -22.74
C ARG A 221 9.19 25.30 -23.35
N ASN A 222 10.08 24.59 -24.01
CA ASN A 222 11.29 25.12 -24.66
C ASN A 222 12.37 25.63 -23.70
N LEU A 223 12.20 25.54 -22.40
CA LEU A 223 13.26 25.82 -21.43
C LEU A 223 13.93 24.51 -20.97
N LYS A 224 15.24 24.58 -20.72
CA LYS A 224 16.01 23.47 -20.17
C LYS A 224 15.39 23.02 -18.82
N ASN A 225 15.06 21.75 -18.69
CA ASN A 225 14.41 21.23 -17.47
C ASN A 225 15.32 21.30 -16.24
N CYS A 226 14.69 21.31 -15.06
CA CYS A 226 15.39 21.36 -13.80
C CYS A 226 16.30 20.14 -13.59
N ASN A 227 15.82 18.94 -13.94
CA ASN A 227 16.59 17.70 -13.90
C ASN A 227 17.76 17.64 -14.90
N ASP A 228 17.75 18.52 -15.91
CA ASP A 228 18.84 18.67 -16.86
C ASP A 228 19.79 19.83 -16.50
N GLY A 229 19.69 20.36 -15.28
CA GLY A 229 20.50 21.49 -14.80
C GLY A 229 19.95 22.86 -15.19
N GLY A 230 18.69 22.95 -15.61
CA GLY A 230 18.09 24.21 -16.06
C GLY A 230 17.64 25.16 -14.95
N CYS A 231 17.66 24.78 -13.68
CA CYS A 231 17.22 25.60 -12.56
C CYS A 231 18.34 25.74 -11.53
N GLU A 232 19.01 26.87 -11.51
CA GLU A 232 20.07 27.21 -10.59
C GLU A 232 19.64 26.99 -9.11
N ARG A 233 18.51 27.59 -8.72
CA ARG A 233 17.94 27.44 -7.38
C ARG A 233 17.80 25.98 -6.93
N CYS A 234 17.26 25.12 -7.80
CA CYS A 234 17.01 23.72 -7.44
C CYS A 234 18.30 22.86 -7.51
N ASN A 235 19.19 23.18 -8.42
CA ASN A 235 20.42 22.42 -8.65
C ASN A 235 21.52 22.78 -7.63
N GLU A 236 21.55 24.02 -7.11
CA GLU A 236 22.50 24.49 -6.12
C GLU A 236 22.06 24.25 -4.66
N GLY A 237 20.97 23.53 -4.46
CA GLY A 237 20.58 23.09 -3.12
C GLY A 237 19.94 24.19 -2.23
N ALA A 238 19.41 25.29 -2.77
CA ALA A 238 18.74 26.35 -2.02
C ALA A 238 17.74 25.78 -0.98
N LYS A 239 17.64 26.37 0.20
CA LYS A 239 16.73 25.93 1.25
C LYS A 239 15.26 26.01 0.80
N CYS A 240 14.39 25.22 1.44
CA CYS A 240 12.96 25.25 1.18
C CYS A 240 12.39 26.66 1.46
N GLY A 241 11.56 27.19 0.57
CA GLY A 241 10.96 28.52 0.73
C GLY A 241 11.87 29.71 0.36
N VAL A 242 13.19 29.50 0.20
CA VAL A 242 14.16 30.56 -0.14
C VAL A 242 14.23 30.71 -1.66
N ASP A 243 14.39 31.98 -2.14
CA ASP A 243 14.58 32.34 -3.55
C ASP A 243 13.51 31.78 -4.50
N LEU A 244 12.26 31.71 -4.05
CA LEU A 244 11.14 31.24 -4.87
C LEU A 244 10.93 32.09 -6.15
N GLY A 245 11.26 33.39 -6.08
CA GLY A 245 11.14 34.31 -7.22
C GLY A 245 12.06 33.99 -8.39
N THR A 246 13.16 33.25 -8.16
CA THR A 246 14.09 32.83 -9.21
C THR A 246 13.74 31.47 -9.81
N CYS A 247 12.78 30.74 -9.22
CA CYS A 247 12.32 29.46 -9.71
C CYS A 247 11.37 29.63 -10.91
N LEU A 248 11.78 29.11 -12.06
CA LEU A 248 10.98 29.15 -13.28
C LEU A 248 10.03 27.95 -13.44
N CYS A 249 9.94 27.05 -12.45
CA CYS A 249 9.03 25.93 -12.52
C CYS A 249 7.58 26.39 -12.32
N LEU A 250 6.71 26.00 -13.21
CA LEU A 250 5.27 26.06 -13.02
C LEU A 250 4.89 24.99 -11.97
N HIS A 251 3.94 25.32 -11.13
CA HIS A 251 3.39 24.33 -10.19
C HIS A 251 2.49 23.32 -10.90
N ALA A 252 2.25 22.18 -10.28
CA ALA A 252 1.42 21.13 -10.85
C ALA A 252 -0.01 21.60 -11.13
N GLU A 253 -0.57 22.39 -10.20
CA GLU A 253 -1.89 22.99 -10.32
C GLU A 253 -1.95 23.97 -11.50
N GLU A 254 -0.94 24.82 -11.66
CA GLU A 254 -0.85 25.74 -12.80
C GLU A 254 -0.85 25.00 -14.13
N ASN A 255 -0.03 23.94 -14.24
CA ASN A 255 0.03 23.12 -15.44
C ASN A 255 -1.31 22.44 -15.74
N ALA A 256 -1.99 21.90 -14.71
CA ALA A 256 -3.31 21.30 -14.87
C ALA A 256 -4.35 22.32 -15.34
N LEU A 257 -4.36 23.52 -14.78
CA LEU A 257 -5.28 24.59 -15.15
C LEU A 257 -5.02 25.12 -16.56
N LEU A 258 -3.76 25.29 -16.93
CA LEU A 258 -3.36 25.72 -18.30
C LEU A 258 -3.75 24.67 -19.35
N GLU A 259 -3.55 23.38 -19.05
CA GLU A 259 -3.93 22.29 -19.95
C GLU A 259 -5.45 22.14 -20.07
N ALA A 260 -6.19 22.35 -18.98
CA ALA A 260 -7.65 22.32 -19.00
C ALA A 260 -8.22 23.44 -19.88
N GLY A 261 -7.68 24.65 -19.71
CA GLY A 261 -8.34 25.85 -20.18
C GLY A 261 -9.66 26.12 -19.44
N ARG A 262 -10.10 27.36 -19.40
CA ARG A 262 -11.31 27.75 -18.67
C ARG A 262 -12.57 27.15 -19.27
N GLU A 263 -12.65 27.04 -20.58
CA GLU A 263 -13.85 26.56 -21.30
C GLU A 263 -14.32 25.17 -20.82
N ARG A 264 -13.39 24.23 -20.57
CA ARG A 264 -13.76 22.89 -20.09
C ARG A 264 -14.28 22.87 -18.65
N LEU A 265 -14.04 23.92 -17.88
CA LEU A 265 -14.51 24.05 -16.50
C LEU A 265 -15.87 24.77 -16.42
N GLU A 266 -16.24 25.55 -17.44
CA GLU A 266 -17.52 26.25 -17.51
C GLU A 266 -18.69 25.27 -17.70
N GLY A 267 -19.90 25.75 -17.38
CA GLY A 267 -21.13 24.99 -17.50
C GLY A 267 -21.42 24.05 -16.30
N PRO A 268 -22.50 23.27 -16.37
CA PRO A 268 -22.97 22.47 -15.25
C PRO A 268 -21.99 21.36 -14.90
N GLY A 269 -21.88 21.07 -13.60
CA GLY A 269 -21.04 20.00 -13.05
C GLY A 269 -20.10 20.50 -11.99
N HIS A 270 -19.64 19.58 -11.16
CA HIS A 270 -18.75 19.84 -10.03
C HIS A 270 -17.29 19.57 -10.43
N ALA A 271 -16.48 20.63 -10.43
CA ALA A 271 -15.06 20.55 -10.73
C ALA A 271 -14.25 20.41 -9.45
N ILE A 272 -13.42 19.40 -9.39
CA ILE A 272 -12.57 19.05 -8.25
C ILE A 272 -11.11 19.02 -8.69
N LEU A 273 -10.25 19.60 -7.87
CA LEU A 273 -8.80 19.55 -8.08
C LEU A 273 -8.18 18.63 -7.03
N TYR A 274 -7.57 17.54 -7.47
CA TYR A 274 -6.80 16.63 -6.62
C TYR A 274 -5.32 16.94 -6.75
N CYS A 275 -4.64 17.15 -5.63
CA CYS A 275 -3.21 17.39 -5.59
C CYS A 275 -2.56 16.63 -4.44
N ASN A 276 -1.43 15.96 -4.69
CA ASN A 276 -0.72 15.26 -3.61
C ASN A 276 -0.13 16.21 -2.54
N THR A 277 -0.17 17.51 -2.79
CA THR A 277 0.27 18.57 -1.86
C THR A 277 -0.78 19.68 -1.81
N CYS A 278 -1.05 20.23 -0.64
CA CYS A 278 -1.92 21.40 -0.51
C CYS A 278 -1.42 22.55 -1.39
N PRO A 279 -2.29 23.17 -2.22
CA PRO A 279 -1.92 24.30 -3.07
C PRO A 279 -1.39 25.49 -2.27
N CYS A 280 -0.39 26.17 -2.81
CA CYS A 280 0.08 27.44 -2.26
C CYS A 280 -0.87 28.58 -2.61
N LEU A 281 -0.73 29.75 -1.94
CA LEU A 281 -1.56 30.93 -2.17
C LEU A 281 -1.58 31.39 -3.63
N GLY A 282 -0.44 31.29 -4.35
CA GLY A 282 -0.37 31.63 -5.76
C GLY A 282 -1.20 30.73 -6.67
N CYS A 283 -1.25 29.42 -6.36
CA CYS A 283 -2.11 28.46 -7.07
C CYS A 283 -3.58 28.65 -6.65
N ALA A 284 -3.85 28.90 -5.38
CA ALA A 284 -5.21 29.10 -4.85
C ALA A 284 -5.93 30.24 -5.60
N LYS A 285 -5.26 31.36 -5.84
CA LYS A 285 -5.81 32.49 -6.64
C LYS A 285 -6.28 32.05 -8.03
N LYS A 286 -5.52 31.17 -8.70
CA LYS A 286 -5.84 30.67 -10.04
C LYS A 286 -6.97 29.65 -10.00
N ILE A 287 -6.98 28.80 -8.98
CA ILE A 287 -8.02 27.79 -8.73
C ILE A 287 -9.38 28.47 -8.52
N VAL A 288 -9.42 29.52 -7.66
CA VAL A 288 -10.61 30.33 -7.45
C VAL A 288 -11.07 30.99 -8.75
N GLN A 289 -10.14 31.60 -9.50
CA GLN A 289 -10.45 32.39 -10.70
C GLN A 289 -11.03 31.53 -11.84
N VAL A 290 -10.67 30.25 -11.94
CA VAL A 290 -11.21 29.36 -12.98
C VAL A 290 -12.51 28.66 -12.56
N GLY A 291 -12.97 28.83 -11.31
CA GLY A 291 -14.25 28.33 -10.81
C GLY A 291 -14.23 26.85 -10.40
N VAL A 292 -13.12 26.33 -9.90
CA VAL A 292 -13.08 25.03 -9.21
C VAL A 292 -13.84 25.13 -7.91
N GLN A 293 -14.67 24.13 -7.61
CA GLN A 293 -15.55 24.14 -6.42
C GLN A 293 -14.96 23.38 -5.23
N GLU A 294 -14.04 22.45 -5.48
CA GLU A 294 -13.47 21.63 -4.42
C GLU A 294 -11.99 21.36 -4.67
N VAL A 295 -11.20 21.36 -3.60
CA VAL A 295 -9.78 20.99 -3.60
C VAL A 295 -9.55 19.87 -2.60
N VAL A 296 -8.99 18.76 -3.09
CA VAL A 296 -8.62 17.59 -2.28
C VAL A 296 -7.11 17.45 -2.31
N TYR A 297 -6.48 17.37 -1.15
CA TYR A 297 -5.04 17.21 -1.05
C TYR A 297 -4.65 16.06 -0.10
N SER A 298 -3.47 15.47 -0.31
CA SER A 298 -2.96 14.41 0.57
C SER A 298 -2.06 14.97 1.68
N GLN A 299 -1.06 15.77 1.32
CA GLN A 299 -0.06 16.29 2.26
C GLN A 299 -0.27 17.79 2.54
N ALA A 300 -0.37 18.15 3.83
CA ALA A 300 -0.55 19.54 4.30
C ALA A 300 0.75 20.36 4.35
N TYR A 301 1.77 19.99 3.59
CA TYR A 301 3.07 20.64 3.64
C TYR A 301 2.99 22.12 3.24
N GLY A 302 3.34 23.01 4.18
CA GLY A 302 3.38 24.45 3.93
C GLY A 302 2.00 25.06 3.63
N MET A 303 0.93 24.46 4.19
CA MET A 303 -0.40 25.06 4.14
C MET A 303 -0.32 26.46 4.77
N ASP A 304 -0.52 27.48 3.94
CA ASP A 304 -0.63 28.86 4.38
C ASP A 304 -2.07 29.07 4.90
N GLU A 305 -2.22 29.54 6.12
CA GLU A 305 -3.52 29.93 6.69
C GLU A 305 -4.31 30.81 5.72
N LYS A 306 -3.61 31.73 5.04
CA LYS A 306 -4.19 32.58 3.98
C LYS A 306 -4.75 31.80 2.80
N THR A 307 -4.20 30.64 2.47
CA THR A 307 -4.75 29.78 1.42
C THR A 307 -6.08 29.18 1.85
N ALA A 308 -6.17 28.71 3.09
CA ALA A 308 -7.40 28.15 3.65
C ALA A 308 -8.47 29.23 3.81
N GLU A 309 -8.11 30.42 4.31
CA GLU A 309 -9.00 31.59 4.40
C GLU A 309 -9.56 31.98 3.04
N MET A 310 -8.71 32.06 2.01
CA MET A 310 -9.13 32.40 0.64
C MET A 310 -10.11 31.38 0.07
N PHE A 311 -9.87 30.10 0.24
CA PHE A 311 -10.81 29.05 -0.23
C PHE A 311 -12.13 29.15 0.53
N CYS A 312 -12.11 29.38 1.83
CA CYS A 312 -13.29 29.57 2.64
C CYS A 312 -14.11 30.79 2.16
N GLU A 313 -13.48 31.95 1.96
CA GLU A 313 -14.13 33.17 1.46
C GLU A 313 -14.73 32.96 0.06
N ALA A 314 -14.03 32.24 -0.81
CA ALA A 314 -14.50 31.90 -2.14
C ALA A 314 -15.55 30.78 -2.19
N GLY A 315 -15.92 30.18 -1.05
CA GLY A 315 -16.87 29.07 -0.98
C GLY A 315 -16.34 27.76 -1.58
N ILE A 316 -15.02 27.60 -1.68
CA ILE A 316 -14.38 26.37 -2.19
C ILE A 316 -14.17 25.41 -1.03
N GLN A 317 -14.63 24.18 -1.19
CA GLN A 317 -14.41 23.12 -0.20
C GLN A 317 -12.96 22.66 -0.26
N LEU A 318 -12.24 22.81 0.87
CA LEU A 318 -10.87 22.29 1.04
C LEU A 318 -10.90 21.10 1.99
N ARG A 319 -10.43 19.94 1.55
CA ARG A 319 -10.36 18.74 2.39
C ARG A 319 -9.12 17.90 2.13
N GLN A 320 -8.70 17.22 3.18
CA GLN A 320 -7.58 16.26 3.10
C GLN A 320 -8.11 14.86 2.85
N HIS A 321 -7.43 14.12 1.97
CA HIS A 321 -7.66 12.71 1.73
C HIS A 321 -6.32 11.99 1.52
N THR A 322 -6.05 11.02 2.37
CA THR A 322 -4.89 10.14 2.22
C THR A 322 -5.40 8.78 1.72
N PRO A 323 -4.98 8.33 0.54
CA PRO A 323 -5.33 7.01 0.04
C PRO A 323 -4.97 5.91 1.03
N VAL A 324 -5.78 4.88 1.10
CA VAL A 324 -5.41 3.66 1.83
C VAL A 324 -4.14 3.11 1.17
N SER A 325 -3.06 3.00 1.95
CA SER A 325 -1.79 2.50 1.44
C SER A 325 -1.95 1.09 0.87
N LEU A 326 -1.55 0.90 -0.38
CA LEU A 326 -1.46 -0.42 -1.03
C LEU A 326 -0.19 -1.17 -0.60
N SER A 327 0.78 -0.47 0.00
CA SER A 327 1.98 -1.04 0.59
C SER A 327 2.15 -0.48 2.00
N SER A 328 2.66 -1.29 2.93
CA SER A 328 3.03 -0.80 4.27
C SER A 328 3.91 0.45 4.14
N GLU A 329 3.60 1.48 4.91
CA GLU A 329 4.39 2.71 4.92
C GLU A 329 5.78 2.40 5.50
N LEU A 330 6.81 2.58 4.69
CA LEU A 330 8.22 2.30 5.03
C LEU A 330 8.68 3.00 6.34
N GLU A 331 8.06 4.11 6.73
CA GLU A 331 8.40 4.84 7.97
C GLU A 331 7.85 4.15 9.24
N GLY A 332 6.65 3.58 9.17
CA GLY A 332 6.07 2.80 10.27
C GLY A 332 6.83 1.50 10.50
N ASP A 333 7.12 0.79 9.42
CA ASP A 333 7.83 -0.49 9.45
C ASP A 333 9.27 -0.37 9.95
N SER A 334 9.99 0.72 9.65
CA SER A 334 11.37 0.92 10.11
C SER A 334 11.46 1.09 11.62
N LYS A 335 10.50 1.77 12.25
CA LYS A 335 10.43 1.91 13.73
C LYS A 335 10.02 0.60 14.40
N LEU A 336 9.06 -0.13 13.83
CA LEU A 336 8.64 -1.44 14.34
C LEU A 336 9.79 -2.45 14.27
N LEU A 337 10.53 -2.50 13.17
CA LEU A 337 11.71 -3.36 13.01
C LEU A 337 12.82 -3.01 14.00
N SER A 338 13.12 -1.73 14.21
CA SER A 338 14.15 -1.30 15.14
C SER A 338 13.83 -1.75 16.56
N ASN A 339 12.60 -1.56 17.01
CA ASN A 339 12.17 -1.94 18.35
C ASN A 339 12.18 -3.47 18.53
N ALA A 340 11.68 -4.23 17.56
CA ALA A 340 11.67 -5.70 17.61
C ALA A 340 13.09 -6.27 17.63
N LEU A 341 14.00 -5.76 16.81
CA LEU A 341 15.41 -6.20 16.77
C LEU A 341 16.15 -5.87 18.06
N ILE A 342 15.93 -4.68 18.64
CA ILE A 342 16.56 -4.28 19.91
C ILE A 342 16.10 -5.19 21.04
N ASN A 343 14.80 -5.47 21.16
CA ASN A 343 14.26 -6.33 22.19
C ASN A 343 14.81 -7.77 22.08
N HIS A 344 14.88 -8.31 20.86
CA HIS A 344 15.47 -9.65 20.65
C HIS A 344 16.97 -9.70 20.89
N PHE A 345 17.71 -8.62 20.57
CA PHE A 345 19.15 -8.55 20.86
C PHE A 345 19.44 -8.48 22.36
N GLN A 346 18.64 -7.76 23.13
CA GLN A 346 18.74 -7.71 24.59
C GLN A 346 18.44 -9.08 25.25
N MET A 347 17.41 -9.79 24.80
CA MET A 347 17.12 -11.15 25.29
C MET A 347 18.22 -12.16 24.97
N THR A 348 18.93 -12.01 23.85
CA THR A 348 20.04 -12.93 23.49
C THR A 348 21.34 -12.60 24.19
N THR A 349 21.61 -11.34 24.55
CA THR A 349 22.82 -10.95 25.32
C THR A 349 22.73 -11.43 26.78
N ASP A 350 21.57 -11.50 27.36
CA ASP A 350 21.36 -12.04 28.72
C ASP A 350 21.56 -13.58 28.78
N LEU A 351 21.47 -14.28 27.66
CA LEU A 351 21.74 -15.72 27.54
C LEU A 351 23.24 -16.06 27.35
N PHE A 352 24.08 -15.09 26.99
CA PHE A 352 25.51 -15.28 26.74
C PHE A 352 26.43 -14.64 27.81
N ASN A 353 25.88 -14.05 28.88
CA ASN A 353 26.65 -13.68 30.05
C ASN A 353 26.68 -14.84 31.06
N PRO A 354 27.87 -15.38 31.38
CA PRO A 354 28.05 -16.49 32.30
C PRO A 354 27.71 -16.14 33.75
#